data_4b3d6084073459fa5196b2b77d7966fa
#
_entry.id   4b3d6084073459fa5196b2b77d7966fa
#
_cell.length_a   1.000
_cell.length_b   1.000
_cell.length_c   1.000
_cell.angle_alpha   90.00
_cell.angle_beta   90.00
_cell.angle_gamma   90.00
#
_symmetry.space_group_name_H-M   'P 1'
#
loop_
_entity.id
_entity.type
_entity.pdbx_description
1 polymer ?
#
loop_
_entity_poly.entity_id
_entity_poly.type
_entity_poly.pdbx_seq_one_letter_code
_entity_poly.pdbx_strand_id
1 'polypeptide(L)'
;MVLGILLAALAAAGCDGAPDDVPMPKVEPGAGRTPVILIPGAEASTLVSGDGEVLWAATFTHLFDPSTFEHLARPLTPGLDSGERLIPADIIRGFPGEDYYAGLIQSLAQRAGGPCVLPDAVGPKSRCILFPWDWRLDLPLAAARLDKLIDHVRRVQHDPALRVDLVGHSAGGLVVRYFVRFGARDVLQTRPEQVRVDFAGARKVRRAALIAAPNDGSVYGLKLMMRGHQLGLVALRPELLAVMPAAYQALPRPDRPWVVDMDGGPLPRDLYDPSTWRVLRQSIFDPQVRRRVREEPDGKQRLTDLEDWFQLALERGRRFQLALARPVRMPFAYDIFAADCAPTPTHFVEERIDGVPRLRFSPDEIEHPRPGVDYAALMYGPGDGWVTRSSALGRSAHQDPPAFDVQNAVLGCAGHAELPRFDSVRNTLVGILTLADVDGRWAAVRFNERRAGR
;
A
#
# COMPACT_ATOMS: atom_id res chain seq x y z
N MET A 1 35.60 -4.54 25.94
CA MET A 1 34.25 -4.46 26.48
C MET A 1 33.33 -4.22 25.30
N VAL A 2 32.80 -5.30 24.75
CA VAL A 2 32.02 -5.30 23.49
C VAL A 2 30.58 -5.06 23.86
N LEU A 3 30.02 -3.94 23.41
CA LEU A 3 28.61 -3.58 23.60
C LEU A 3 27.79 -4.35 22.55
N GLY A 4 27.13 -5.42 22.98
CA GLY A 4 26.20 -6.18 22.15
C GLY A 4 24.95 -5.34 21.89
N ILE A 5 24.72 -5.01 20.62
CA ILE A 5 23.46 -4.43 20.16
C ILE A 5 22.45 -5.58 20.12
N LEU A 6 21.51 -5.57 21.08
CA LEU A 6 20.31 -6.42 21.02
C LEU A 6 19.41 -5.88 19.90
N LEU A 7 19.52 -6.48 18.72
CA LEU A 7 18.42 -6.49 17.76
C LEU A 7 17.33 -7.38 18.35
N ALA A 8 16.21 -6.78 18.75
CA ALA A 8 14.99 -7.51 19.03
C ALA A 8 14.45 -8.06 17.69
N ALA A 9 15.00 -9.18 17.26
CA ALA A 9 14.36 -10.02 16.28
C ALA A 9 13.11 -10.60 16.97
N LEU A 10 11.94 -10.12 16.60
CA LEU A 10 10.70 -10.86 16.82
C LEU A 10 10.91 -12.22 16.14
N ALA A 11 11.07 -13.25 16.96
CA ALA A 11 11.15 -14.61 16.52
C ALA A 11 9.86 -14.93 15.75
N ALA A 12 9.92 -14.93 14.43
CA ALA A 12 8.98 -15.64 13.62
C ALA A 12 9.11 -17.11 14.00
N ALA A 13 8.07 -17.66 14.61
CA ALA A 13 7.98 -19.10 14.83
C ALA A 13 8.18 -19.77 13.48
N GLY A 14 9.24 -20.56 13.36
CA GLY A 14 9.65 -21.20 12.12
C GLY A 14 8.51 -22.04 11.56
N CYS A 15 8.05 -21.70 10.38
CA CYS A 15 7.42 -22.64 9.48
C CYS A 15 8.55 -23.38 8.77
N ASP A 16 9.00 -24.48 9.34
CA ASP A 16 9.82 -25.48 8.64
C ASP A 16 8.95 -26.10 7.52
N GLY A 17 9.14 -25.61 6.35
CA GLY A 17 8.49 -26.01 5.11
C GLY A 17 8.67 -24.91 4.09
N ALA A 18 9.93 -24.67 3.66
CA ALA A 18 10.16 -23.93 2.42
C ALA A 18 9.35 -24.63 1.32
N PRO A 19 8.44 -23.93 0.60
CA PRO A 19 7.83 -24.51 -0.58
C PRO A 19 8.96 -24.85 -1.55
N ASP A 20 8.92 -26.07 -2.10
CA ASP A 20 9.85 -26.54 -3.12
C ASP A 20 10.13 -25.42 -4.12
N ASP A 21 11.39 -25.19 -4.44
CA ASP A 21 11.85 -24.24 -5.45
C ASP A 21 11.02 -24.38 -6.72
N VAL A 22 10.12 -23.44 -6.96
CA VAL A 22 9.43 -23.37 -8.24
C VAL A 22 10.46 -22.87 -9.26
N PRO A 23 10.93 -23.70 -10.18
CA PRO A 23 11.97 -23.31 -11.11
C PRO A 23 11.50 -22.13 -11.97
N MET A 24 12.41 -21.19 -12.20
CA MET A 24 12.14 -20.09 -13.15
C MET A 24 11.70 -20.68 -14.49
N PRO A 25 10.54 -20.27 -15.02
CA PRO A 25 10.14 -20.71 -16.36
C PRO A 25 11.18 -20.25 -17.37
N LYS A 26 11.60 -21.16 -18.28
CA LYS A 26 12.47 -20.79 -19.40
C LYS A 26 11.74 -19.74 -20.25
N VAL A 27 12.27 -18.54 -20.30
CA VAL A 27 11.71 -17.44 -21.11
C VAL A 27 12.09 -17.69 -22.57
N GLU A 28 11.10 -17.99 -23.41
CA GLU A 28 11.30 -18.15 -24.85
C GLU A 28 11.74 -16.81 -25.48
N PRO A 29 12.66 -16.82 -26.45
CA PRO A 29 13.07 -15.62 -27.16
C PRO A 29 11.87 -14.91 -27.78
N GLY A 30 11.56 -13.70 -27.32
CA GLY A 30 10.44 -12.89 -27.78
C GLY A 30 9.24 -12.79 -26.85
N ALA A 31 9.14 -13.64 -25.81
CA ALA A 31 8.07 -13.58 -24.80
C ALA A 31 8.15 -12.32 -23.89
N GLY A 32 9.26 -11.59 -23.88
CA GLY A 32 9.47 -10.38 -23.09
C GLY A 32 9.21 -9.05 -23.79
N ARG A 33 8.46 -9.01 -24.90
CA ARG A 33 8.30 -7.79 -25.70
C ARG A 33 7.42 -6.72 -25.04
N THR A 34 6.43 -7.10 -24.27
CA THR A 34 5.56 -6.14 -23.56
C THR A 34 6.33 -5.46 -22.44
N PRO A 35 6.43 -4.12 -22.42
CA PRO A 35 7.06 -3.42 -21.32
C PRO A 35 6.34 -3.64 -20.00
N VAL A 36 7.09 -3.87 -18.94
CA VAL A 36 6.58 -3.94 -17.57
C VAL A 36 6.98 -2.69 -16.79
N ILE A 37 6.05 -2.14 -16.02
CA ILE A 37 6.28 -1.00 -15.14
C ILE A 37 6.07 -1.48 -13.70
N LEU A 38 7.10 -1.32 -12.86
CA LEU A 38 7.05 -1.61 -11.42
C LEU A 38 6.71 -0.35 -10.63
N ILE A 39 5.63 -0.40 -9.88
CA ILE A 39 5.14 0.67 -9.01
C ILE A 39 5.33 0.21 -7.55
N PRO A 40 6.30 0.77 -6.79
CA PRO A 40 6.60 0.33 -5.44
C PRO A 40 5.53 0.78 -4.43
N GLY A 41 5.62 0.26 -3.21
CA GLY A 41 4.81 0.67 -2.07
C GLY A 41 5.10 2.09 -1.58
N ALA A 42 4.34 2.53 -0.60
CA ALA A 42 4.68 3.72 0.17
C ALA A 42 6.06 3.54 0.83
N GLU A 43 6.75 4.66 1.09
CA GLU A 43 8.08 4.70 1.70
C GLU A 43 9.20 4.02 0.88
N ALA A 44 8.88 3.40 -0.26
CA ALA A 44 9.82 2.61 -1.06
C ALA A 44 10.42 3.37 -2.26
N SER A 45 10.17 4.67 -2.39
CA SER A 45 10.87 5.55 -3.33
C SER A 45 11.79 6.49 -2.59
N THR A 46 13.02 6.63 -3.08
CA THR A 46 13.93 7.70 -2.64
C THR A 46 13.34 9.05 -3.03
N LEU A 47 13.27 9.98 -2.09
CA LEU A 47 12.78 11.33 -2.32
C LEU A 47 13.92 12.33 -2.15
N VAL A 48 14.07 13.23 -3.13
CA VAL A 48 15.08 14.29 -3.09
C VAL A 48 14.40 15.66 -3.22
N SER A 49 15.01 16.67 -2.64
CA SER A 49 14.60 18.08 -2.78
C SER A 49 14.89 18.61 -4.19
N GLY A 50 14.44 19.82 -4.49
CA GLY A 50 14.68 20.46 -5.77
C GLY A 50 16.16 20.79 -6.07
N ASP A 51 16.98 20.91 -5.06
CA ASP A 51 18.44 21.10 -5.11
C ASP A 51 19.24 19.79 -5.06
N GLY A 52 18.57 18.64 -5.00
CA GLY A 52 19.18 17.32 -5.07
C GLY A 52 19.56 16.71 -3.73
N GLU A 53 19.18 17.32 -2.61
CA GLU A 53 19.38 16.74 -1.29
C GLU A 53 18.47 15.52 -1.10
N VAL A 54 19.04 14.42 -0.60
CA VAL A 54 18.27 13.20 -0.31
C VAL A 54 17.56 13.37 1.04
N LEU A 55 16.23 13.51 1.00
CA LEU A 55 15.41 13.69 2.20
C LEU A 55 14.77 12.39 2.69
N TRP A 56 14.61 11.41 1.81
CA TRP A 56 14.17 10.07 2.17
C TRP A 56 14.95 9.04 1.37
N ALA A 57 15.73 8.26 2.07
CA ALA A 57 16.35 7.04 1.57
C ALA A 57 16.49 6.08 2.74
N ALA A 58 16.57 4.80 2.41
CA ALA A 58 16.92 3.78 3.36
C ALA A 58 18.44 3.84 3.68
N THR A 59 18.91 4.88 4.35
CA THR A 59 20.31 5.03 4.79
C THR A 59 20.43 4.98 6.30
N PHE A 60 21.55 4.47 6.81
CA PHE A 60 21.82 4.42 8.26
C PHE A 60 21.74 5.80 8.92
N THR A 61 22.20 6.84 8.24
CA THR A 61 22.18 8.21 8.76
C THR A 61 20.75 8.69 9.05
N HIS A 62 19.82 8.42 8.15
CA HIS A 62 18.42 8.82 8.31
C HIS A 62 17.66 8.05 9.41
N LEU A 63 18.09 6.83 9.74
CA LEU A 63 17.46 6.02 10.80
C LEU A 63 17.88 6.45 12.21
N PHE A 64 18.91 7.32 12.34
CA PHE A 64 19.42 7.78 13.63
C PHE A 64 19.20 9.27 13.89
N ASP A 65 18.77 10.04 12.87
CA ASP A 65 18.49 11.48 13.01
C ASP A 65 16.97 11.75 13.02
N PRO A 66 16.39 12.09 14.18
CA PRO A 66 14.96 12.40 14.27
C PRO A 66 14.53 13.60 13.42
N SER A 67 15.44 14.55 13.13
CA SER A 67 15.13 15.74 12.33
C SER A 67 14.91 15.41 10.84
N THR A 68 15.48 14.31 10.36
CA THR A 68 15.35 13.87 8.96
C THR A 68 13.90 13.76 8.51
N PHE A 69 12.99 13.35 9.42
CA PHE A 69 11.58 13.17 9.06
C PHE A 69 10.77 14.46 9.08
N GLU A 70 11.26 15.52 9.71
CA GLU A 70 10.57 16.82 9.70
C GLU A 70 10.53 17.41 8.30
N HIS A 71 11.57 17.15 7.48
CA HIS A 71 11.62 17.55 6.06
C HIS A 71 10.61 16.80 5.17
N LEU A 72 10.02 15.71 5.66
CA LEU A 72 8.93 15.02 4.98
C LEU A 72 7.57 15.68 5.23
N ALA A 73 7.49 16.60 6.21
CA ALA A 73 6.27 17.34 6.48
C ALA A 73 5.86 18.17 5.25
N ARG A 74 4.59 18.15 4.93
CA ARG A 74 4.03 18.96 3.87
C ARG A 74 3.50 20.27 4.46
N PRO A 75 3.65 21.41 3.76
CA PRO A 75 2.97 22.63 4.15
C PRO A 75 1.45 22.42 4.19
N LEU A 76 0.80 22.94 5.21
CA LEU A 76 -0.65 22.97 5.33
C LEU A 76 -1.16 24.17 4.52
N THR A 77 -1.25 24.00 3.22
CA THR A 77 -1.78 25.02 2.31
C THR A 77 -3.22 24.67 1.91
N PRO A 78 -4.07 25.63 1.57
CA PRO A 78 -5.40 25.34 1.10
C PRO A 78 -5.38 24.46 -0.14
N GLY A 79 -6.00 23.26 -0.02
CA GLY A 79 -6.00 22.24 -1.05
C GLY A 79 -4.91 21.18 -0.84
N LEU A 80 -5.30 19.91 -1.06
CA LEU A 80 -4.43 18.74 -0.82
C LEU A 80 -3.25 18.64 -1.80
N ASP A 81 -3.20 19.46 -2.81
CA ASP A 81 -2.24 19.44 -3.93
C ASP A 81 -1.13 20.47 -3.81
N SER A 82 -1.23 21.36 -2.85
CA SER A 82 -0.30 22.45 -2.64
C SER A 82 0.82 22.01 -1.69
N GLY A 83 2.04 22.43 -1.98
CA GLY A 83 3.21 22.19 -1.17
C GLY A 83 4.44 21.80 -1.98
N GLU A 84 5.58 21.82 -1.34
CA GLU A 84 6.85 21.43 -1.95
C GLU A 84 6.79 19.98 -2.42
N ARG A 85 7.01 19.77 -3.72
CA ARG A 85 7.06 18.46 -4.33
C ARG A 85 8.49 17.96 -4.27
N LEU A 86 8.70 16.87 -3.56
CA LEU A 86 9.95 16.15 -3.66
C LEU A 86 10.00 15.38 -4.98
N ILE A 87 11.20 15.17 -5.46
CA ILE A 87 11.46 14.42 -6.70
C ILE A 87 11.69 12.95 -6.32
N PRO A 88 10.83 12.03 -6.77
CA PRO A 88 11.08 10.60 -6.60
C PRO A 88 12.20 10.17 -7.56
N ALA A 89 13.38 9.86 -7.00
CA ALA A 89 14.60 9.64 -7.78
C ALA A 89 14.82 8.17 -8.17
N ASP A 90 14.57 7.21 -7.26
CA ASP A 90 14.74 5.77 -7.54
C ASP A 90 13.83 4.95 -6.61
N ILE A 91 13.78 3.63 -6.84
CA ILE A 91 13.17 2.66 -5.93
C ILE A 91 14.23 2.16 -4.95
N ILE A 92 13.90 2.13 -3.66
CA ILE A 92 14.75 1.59 -2.62
C ILE A 92 14.85 0.08 -2.80
N ARG A 93 16.05 -0.40 -3.20
CA ARG A 93 16.27 -1.82 -3.52
C ARG A 93 16.45 -2.69 -2.30
N GLY A 94 16.90 -2.12 -1.21
CA GLY A 94 17.15 -2.79 0.06
C GLY A 94 18.13 -2.02 0.93
N PHE A 95 18.48 -2.60 2.07
CA PHE A 95 19.57 -2.16 2.94
C PHE A 95 20.75 -3.13 2.82
N PRO A 96 21.94 -2.79 3.32
CA PRO A 96 23.02 -3.75 3.44
C PRO A 96 22.58 -5.00 4.22
N GLY A 97 22.50 -6.14 3.52
CA GLY A 97 22.05 -7.41 4.10
C GLY A 97 20.55 -7.71 4.00
N GLU A 98 19.74 -6.76 3.55
CA GLU A 98 18.29 -6.96 3.34
C GLU A 98 17.84 -6.52 1.95
N ASP A 99 17.24 -7.43 1.22
CA ASP A 99 16.59 -7.16 -0.07
C ASP A 99 15.13 -6.71 0.16
N TYR A 100 14.70 -5.65 -0.53
CA TYR A 100 13.28 -5.29 -0.64
C TYR A 100 12.77 -5.47 -2.06
N TYR A 101 13.46 -4.87 -3.04
CA TYR A 101 13.05 -4.89 -4.45
C TYR A 101 14.16 -5.35 -5.38
N ALA A 102 15.41 -5.52 -4.92
CA ALA A 102 16.53 -5.88 -5.80
C ALA A 102 16.26 -7.17 -6.55
N GLY A 103 15.82 -8.22 -5.87
CA GLY A 103 15.48 -9.51 -6.47
C GLY A 103 14.30 -9.43 -7.44
N LEU A 104 13.24 -8.66 -7.12
CA LEU A 104 12.11 -8.47 -8.02
C LEU A 104 12.54 -7.70 -9.28
N ILE A 105 13.31 -6.61 -9.13
CA ILE A 105 13.84 -5.83 -10.25
C ILE A 105 14.72 -6.69 -11.14
N GLN A 106 15.58 -7.54 -10.54
CA GLN A 106 16.41 -8.48 -11.30
C GLN A 106 15.58 -9.49 -12.10
N SER A 107 14.54 -10.07 -11.50
CA SER A 107 13.65 -11.03 -12.17
C SER A 107 12.88 -10.37 -13.34
N LEU A 108 12.41 -9.14 -13.15
CA LEU A 108 11.75 -8.37 -14.22
C LEU A 108 12.73 -7.98 -15.33
N ALA A 109 13.98 -7.63 -15.00
CA ALA A 109 15.03 -7.32 -15.96
C ALA A 109 15.40 -8.55 -16.82
N GLN A 110 15.50 -9.73 -16.20
CA GLN A 110 15.74 -10.98 -16.91
C GLN A 110 14.60 -11.31 -17.88
N ARG A 111 13.34 -11.20 -17.42
CA ARG A 111 12.17 -11.34 -18.31
C ARG A 111 12.21 -10.37 -19.47
N ALA A 112 12.57 -9.13 -19.21
CA ALA A 112 12.61 -8.06 -20.20
C ALA A 112 13.77 -8.20 -21.21
N GLY A 113 14.75 -9.06 -20.93
CA GLY A 113 15.98 -9.20 -21.73
C GLY A 113 16.89 -7.98 -21.69
N GLY A 114 16.80 -7.16 -20.61
CA GLY A 114 17.60 -5.95 -20.43
C GLY A 114 17.33 -5.27 -19.09
N PRO A 115 18.09 -4.25 -18.70
CA PRO A 115 17.97 -3.60 -17.42
C PRO A 115 16.64 -2.90 -17.25
N CYS A 116 16.18 -2.79 -16.00
CA CYS A 116 15.11 -1.88 -15.63
C CYS A 116 15.65 -0.45 -15.59
N VAL A 117 14.94 0.48 -16.22
CA VAL A 117 15.34 1.89 -16.35
C VAL A 117 14.36 2.81 -15.61
N LEU A 118 14.84 3.97 -15.21
CA LEU A 118 14.01 5.06 -14.68
C LEU A 118 13.25 5.78 -15.81
N PRO A 119 12.20 6.57 -15.50
CA PRO A 119 11.35 7.22 -16.50
C PRO A 119 12.10 8.13 -17.48
N ASP A 120 13.12 8.82 -17.04
CA ASP A 120 13.98 9.72 -17.85
C ASP A 120 14.95 8.98 -18.79
N ALA A 121 15.27 7.72 -18.46
CA ALA A 121 16.13 6.86 -19.25
C ALA A 121 15.37 5.92 -20.22
N VAL A 122 14.05 6.11 -20.35
CA VAL A 122 13.24 5.27 -21.26
C VAL A 122 13.63 5.49 -22.71
N GLY A 123 14.06 4.42 -23.39
CA GLY A 123 14.42 4.39 -24.80
C GLY A 123 13.60 3.40 -25.63
N PRO A 124 13.85 3.32 -26.96
CA PRO A 124 13.05 2.47 -27.88
C PRO A 124 13.07 0.97 -27.54
N LYS A 125 14.09 0.52 -26.83
CA LYS A 125 14.28 -0.89 -26.45
C LYS A 125 13.96 -1.17 -24.97
N SER A 126 13.53 -0.18 -24.20
CA SER A 126 13.22 -0.35 -22.78
C SER A 126 12.00 -1.25 -22.59
N ARG A 127 12.17 -2.34 -21.84
CA ARG A 127 11.11 -3.33 -21.58
C ARG A 127 10.86 -3.53 -20.09
N CYS A 128 11.69 -2.98 -19.20
CA CYS A 128 11.48 -2.91 -17.77
C CYS A 128 11.66 -1.47 -17.30
N ILE A 129 10.66 -0.92 -16.63
CA ILE A 129 10.63 0.48 -16.22
C ILE A 129 10.29 0.53 -14.74
N LEU A 130 11.06 1.28 -13.98
CA LEU A 130 10.80 1.58 -12.57
C LEU A 130 9.96 2.86 -12.51
N PHE A 131 8.97 2.88 -11.65
CA PHE A 131 8.12 4.05 -11.46
C PHE A 131 8.22 4.53 -9.99
N PRO A 132 9.29 5.22 -9.59
CA PRO A 132 9.32 5.88 -8.30
C PRO A 132 8.28 6.99 -8.25
N TRP A 133 7.64 7.18 -7.09
CA TRP A 133 6.59 8.17 -6.90
C TRP A 133 6.65 8.77 -5.50
N ASP A 134 6.21 10.01 -5.36
CA ASP A 134 6.15 10.67 -4.07
C ASP A 134 4.97 10.12 -3.27
N TRP A 135 5.25 9.15 -2.42
CA TRP A 135 4.29 8.38 -1.63
C TRP A 135 3.59 9.19 -0.53
N ARG A 136 3.99 10.44 -0.32
CA ARG A 136 3.29 11.36 0.58
C ARG A 136 2.05 11.96 -0.10
N LEU A 137 2.05 12.00 -1.44
CA LEU A 137 1.05 12.68 -2.24
C LEU A 137 -0.18 11.80 -2.49
N ASP A 138 -1.19 12.47 -3.00
CA ASP A 138 -2.46 11.87 -3.41
C ASP A 138 -2.29 10.82 -4.52
N LEU A 139 -2.88 9.63 -4.36
CA LEU A 139 -2.71 8.53 -5.32
C LEU A 139 -3.22 8.84 -6.74
N PRO A 140 -4.32 9.60 -6.95
CA PRO A 140 -4.69 10.10 -8.28
C PRO A 140 -3.58 10.85 -9.01
N LEU A 141 -2.72 11.60 -8.30
CA LEU A 141 -1.57 12.26 -8.92
C LEU A 141 -0.52 11.26 -9.40
N ALA A 142 -0.25 10.22 -8.62
CA ALA A 142 0.62 9.13 -9.04
C ALA A 142 0.05 8.41 -10.27
N ALA A 143 -1.26 8.15 -10.31
CA ALA A 143 -1.95 7.57 -11.47
C ALA A 143 -1.84 8.46 -12.73
N ALA A 144 -1.98 9.78 -12.58
CA ALA A 144 -1.81 10.72 -13.68
C ALA A 144 -0.35 10.78 -14.20
N ARG A 145 0.64 10.63 -13.32
CA ARG A 145 2.05 10.52 -13.70
C ARG A 145 2.33 9.19 -14.43
N LEU A 146 1.72 8.09 -13.96
CA LEU A 146 1.81 6.78 -14.61
C LEU A 146 1.23 6.85 -16.04
N ASP A 147 0.11 7.53 -16.22
CA ASP A 147 -0.49 7.74 -17.54
C ASP A 147 0.47 8.46 -18.49
N LYS A 148 1.09 9.55 -18.04
CA LYS A 148 2.11 10.30 -18.81
C LYS A 148 3.32 9.44 -19.15
N LEU A 149 3.78 8.59 -18.22
CA LEU A 149 4.88 7.67 -18.47
C LEU A 149 4.52 6.66 -19.56
N ILE A 150 3.33 6.05 -19.50
CA ILE A 150 2.90 5.09 -20.53
C ILE A 150 2.82 5.76 -21.90
N ASP A 151 2.30 6.99 -21.99
CA ASP A 151 2.25 7.74 -23.26
C ASP A 151 3.66 8.13 -23.73
N HIS A 152 4.61 8.37 -22.83
CA HIS A 152 6.01 8.56 -23.18
C HIS A 152 6.62 7.27 -23.77
N VAL A 153 6.40 6.12 -23.14
CA VAL A 153 6.84 4.81 -23.66
C VAL A 153 6.30 4.55 -25.06
N ARG A 154 5.01 4.80 -25.30
CA ARG A 154 4.35 4.67 -26.60
C ARG A 154 5.01 5.54 -27.66
N ARG A 155 5.30 6.80 -27.35
CA ARG A 155 5.95 7.73 -28.27
C ARG A 155 7.37 7.30 -28.63
N VAL A 156 8.17 6.95 -27.62
CA VAL A 156 9.58 6.55 -27.80
C VAL A 156 9.70 5.24 -28.55
N GLN A 157 8.73 4.33 -28.38
CA GLN A 157 8.70 3.05 -29.08
C GLN A 157 7.94 3.10 -30.41
N HIS A 158 7.44 4.28 -30.80
CA HIS A 158 6.68 4.49 -32.04
C HIS A 158 5.48 3.54 -32.20
N ASP A 159 4.85 3.17 -31.06
CA ASP A 159 3.67 2.28 -31.05
C ASP A 159 2.54 2.90 -30.19
N PRO A 160 1.61 3.63 -30.80
CA PRO A 160 0.49 4.25 -30.10
C PRO A 160 -0.51 3.21 -29.54
N ALA A 161 -0.51 1.98 -30.07
CA ALA A 161 -1.35 0.89 -29.61
C ALA A 161 -0.70 0.04 -28.51
N LEU A 162 0.58 0.31 -28.17
CA LEU A 162 1.31 -0.43 -27.15
C LEU A 162 0.53 -0.50 -25.84
N ARG A 163 0.44 -1.69 -25.28
CA ARG A 163 -0.07 -1.93 -23.92
C ARG A 163 1.09 -2.36 -23.03
N VAL A 164 1.02 -1.99 -21.76
CA VAL A 164 2.05 -2.31 -20.78
C VAL A 164 1.52 -3.32 -19.75
N ASP A 165 2.44 -4.03 -19.10
CA ASP A 165 2.15 -4.78 -17.89
C ASP A 165 2.45 -3.88 -16.68
N LEU A 166 1.58 -3.91 -15.67
CA LEU A 166 1.76 -3.17 -14.43
C LEU A 166 1.98 -4.14 -13.27
N VAL A 167 2.97 -3.86 -12.43
CA VAL A 167 3.22 -4.58 -11.19
C VAL A 167 3.20 -3.55 -10.06
N GLY A 168 2.18 -3.62 -9.21
CA GLY A 168 2.02 -2.71 -8.08
C GLY A 168 2.18 -3.43 -6.74
N HIS A 169 3.07 -2.96 -5.88
CA HIS A 169 3.21 -3.46 -4.51
C HIS A 169 2.55 -2.51 -3.51
N SER A 170 1.83 -3.07 -2.52
CA SER A 170 1.24 -2.29 -1.42
C SER A 170 0.41 -1.10 -1.94
N ALA A 171 0.69 0.13 -1.50
CA ALA A 171 0.03 1.35 -1.99
C ALA A 171 0.22 1.56 -3.51
N GLY A 172 1.33 1.08 -4.11
CA GLY A 172 1.50 1.06 -5.57
C GLY A 172 0.42 0.23 -6.28
N GLY A 173 -0.10 -0.81 -5.64
CA GLY A 173 -1.25 -1.57 -6.14
C GLY A 173 -2.54 -0.73 -6.17
N LEU A 174 -2.73 0.17 -5.20
CA LEU A 174 -3.85 1.11 -5.22
C LEU A 174 -3.71 2.13 -6.36
N VAL A 175 -2.48 2.60 -6.64
CA VAL A 175 -2.20 3.46 -7.82
C VAL A 175 -2.59 2.72 -9.11
N VAL A 176 -2.18 1.45 -9.26
CA VAL A 176 -2.54 0.61 -10.42
C VAL A 176 -4.05 0.48 -10.55
N ARG A 177 -4.77 0.15 -9.46
CA ARG A 177 -6.22 0.01 -9.48
C ARG A 177 -6.93 1.30 -9.87
N TYR A 178 -6.50 2.43 -9.28
CA TYR A 178 -7.07 3.73 -9.61
C TYR A 178 -6.83 4.07 -11.09
N PHE A 179 -5.59 3.91 -11.55
CA PHE A 179 -5.22 4.15 -12.94
C PHE A 179 -6.06 3.32 -13.92
N VAL A 180 -6.15 2.01 -13.69
CA VAL A 180 -6.93 1.11 -14.56
C VAL A 180 -8.38 1.58 -14.71
N ARG A 181 -9.00 2.04 -13.62
CA ARG A 181 -10.41 2.46 -13.60
C ARG A 181 -10.63 3.85 -14.20
N PHE A 182 -9.73 4.80 -13.94
CA PHE A 182 -9.98 6.22 -14.19
C PHE A 182 -8.90 6.91 -15.06
N GLY A 183 -7.78 6.24 -15.35
CA GLY A 183 -6.64 6.84 -16.05
C GLY A 183 -6.05 8.00 -15.26
N ALA A 184 -5.80 9.12 -15.94
CA ALA A 184 -5.24 10.34 -15.34
C ALA A 184 -6.28 11.23 -14.63
N ARG A 185 -7.57 10.88 -14.66
CA ARG A 185 -8.63 11.75 -14.14
C ARG A 185 -8.67 11.74 -12.61
N ASP A 186 -8.76 12.90 -12.00
CA ASP A 186 -9.10 13.03 -10.58
C ASP A 186 -10.63 13.01 -10.41
N VAL A 187 -11.18 11.81 -10.17
CA VAL A 187 -12.62 11.65 -9.93
C VAL A 187 -13.04 11.96 -8.50
N LEU A 188 -12.09 12.23 -7.59
CA LEU A 188 -12.38 12.49 -6.18
C LEU A 188 -12.94 13.91 -5.94
N GLN A 189 -12.86 14.79 -6.94
CA GLN A 189 -13.54 16.09 -6.93
C GLN A 189 -15.03 15.96 -7.26
N THR A 190 -15.41 14.85 -7.89
CA THR A 190 -16.81 14.54 -8.25
C THR A 190 -17.52 13.93 -7.05
N ARG A 191 -18.83 14.18 -6.91
CA ARG A 191 -19.64 13.51 -5.88
C ARG A 191 -19.61 12.00 -6.09
N PRO A 192 -19.47 11.19 -5.02
CA PRO A 192 -19.31 9.74 -5.16
C PRO A 192 -20.36 9.04 -6.02
N GLU A 193 -21.63 9.46 -5.92
CA GLU A 193 -22.74 8.90 -6.70
C GLU A 193 -22.65 9.20 -8.21
N GLN A 194 -21.94 10.25 -8.59
CA GLN A 194 -21.75 10.70 -9.98
C GLN A 194 -20.48 10.15 -10.62
N VAL A 195 -19.59 9.52 -9.84
CA VAL A 195 -18.34 8.94 -10.35
C VAL A 195 -18.67 7.83 -11.35
N ARG A 196 -18.18 7.96 -12.58
CA ARG A 196 -18.27 6.93 -13.61
C ARG A 196 -16.94 6.25 -13.83
N VAL A 197 -16.97 4.93 -13.84
CA VAL A 197 -15.82 4.08 -14.18
C VAL A 197 -15.86 3.83 -15.68
N ASP A 198 -14.88 4.37 -16.42
CA ASP A 198 -14.80 4.26 -17.88
C ASP A 198 -13.62 3.42 -18.36
N PHE A 199 -12.85 2.89 -17.42
CA PHE A 199 -11.67 2.07 -17.69
C PHE A 199 -10.66 2.74 -18.62
N ALA A 200 -10.48 4.05 -18.51
CA ALA A 200 -9.58 4.82 -19.36
C ALA A 200 -8.15 4.27 -19.32
N GLY A 201 -7.64 3.90 -18.17
CA GLY A 201 -6.33 3.29 -18.01
C GLY A 201 -6.25 1.86 -18.53
N ALA A 202 -7.32 1.06 -18.37
CA ALA A 202 -7.34 -0.33 -18.81
C ALA A 202 -7.01 -0.49 -20.30
N ARG A 203 -7.37 0.49 -21.13
CA ARG A 203 -7.04 0.48 -22.57
C ARG A 203 -5.54 0.51 -22.85
N LYS A 204 -4.74 0.95 -21.88
CA LYS A 204 -3.28 1.04 -21.97
C LYS A 204 -2.56 -0.14 -21.29
N VAL A 205 -3.31 -1.04 -20.65
CA VAL A 205 -2.76 -2.13 -19.84
C VAL A 205 -3.08 -3.48 -20.48
N ARG A 206 -2.09 -4.36 -20.53
CA ARG A 206 -2.27 -5.76 -20.93
C ARG A 206 -2.59 -6.60 -19.69
N ARG A 207 -1.78 -6.50 -18.64
CA ARG A 207 -1.92 -7.21 -17.35
C ARG A 207 -1.65 -6.28 -16.19
N ALA A 208 -2.25 -6.59 -15.06
CA ALA A 208 -1.98 -5.91 -13.80
C ALA A 208 -1.84 -6.93 -12.67
N ALA A 209 -0.64 -7.00 -12.10
CA ALA A 209 -0.33 -7.80 -10.93
C ALA A 209 -0.24 -6.90 -9.69
N LEU A 210 -0.95 -7.29 -8.62
CA LEU A 210 -1.00 -6.57 -7.36
C LEU A 210 -0.38 -7.44 -6.27
N ILE A 211 0.72 -6.98 -5.69
CA ILE A 211 1.43 -7.68 -4.61
C ILE A 211 1.08 -6.98 -3.29
N ALA A 212 0.48 -7.70 -2.35
CA ALA A 212 0.14 -7.19 -1.01
C ALA A 212 -0.64 -5.86 -1.01
N ALA A 213 -1.44 -5.59 -2.04
CA ALA A 213 -2.19 -4.33 -2.13
C ALA A 213 -3.36 -4.31 -1.12
N PRO A 214 -3.53 -3.23 -0.34
CA PRO A 214 -4.64 -3.10 0.61
C PRO A 214 -5.94 -2.74 -0.13
N ASN A 215 -6.48 -3.67 -0.88
CA ASN A 215 -7.59 -3.46 -1.81
C ASN A 215 -8.92 -3.07 -1.14
N ASP A 216 -9.12 -3.44 0.13
CA ASP A 216 -10.22 -2.99 0.99
C ASP A 216 -9.70 -2.12 2.17
N GLY A 217 -8.47 -1.58 2.04
CA GLY A 217 -7.79 -0.81 3.07
C GLY A 217 -7.04 -1.68 4.09
N SER A 218 -6.39 -1.04 5.06
CA SER A 218 -5.57 -1.68 6.08
C SER A 218 -5.86 -1.12 7.48
N VAL A 219 -6.24 -2.00 8.41
CA VAL A 219 -6.36 -1.65 9.84
C VAL A 219 -4.99 -1.40 10.45
N TYR A 220 -3.93 -2.07 9.96
CA TYR A 220 -2.57 -1.74 10.36
C TYR A 220 -2.17 -0.32 9.90
N GLY A 221 -2.49 0.06 8.67
CA GLY A 221 -2.30 1.44 8.18
C GLY A 221 -3.03 2.47 9.06
N LEU A 222 -4.22 2.13 9.53
CA LEU A 222 -4.96 2.96 10.50
C LEU A 222 -4.20 3.07 11.83
N LYS A 223 -3.61 1.98 12.34
CA LYS A 223 -2.75 2.03 13.54
C LYS A 223 -1.58 2.99 13.36
N LEU A 224 -0.93 2.96 12.19
CA LEU A 224 0.19 3.86 11.89
C LEU A 224 -0.26 5.33 11.93
N MET A 225 -1.40 5.67 11.35
CA MET A 225 -1.94 7.04 11.41
C MET A 225 -2.29 7.48 12.83
N MET A 226 -2.70 6.55 13.69
CA MET A 226 -3.06 6.85 15.09
C MET A 226 -1.86 6.96 16.01
N ARG A 227 -0.84 6.11 15.84
CA ARG A 227 0.29 5.94 16.77
C ARG A 227 1.65 6.35 16.20
N GLY A 228 1.73 6.60 14.89
CA GLY A 228 2.98 6.78 14.17
C GLY A 228 3.57 5.46 13.67
N HIS A 229 4.58 5.55 12.83
CA HIS A 229 5.31 4.41 12.27
C HIS A 229 6.73 4.39 12.78
N GLN A 230 7.07 3.38 13.60
CA GLN A 230 8.41 3.19 14.14
C GLN A 230 9.33 2.61 13.07
N LEU A 231 10.41 3.30 12.77
CA LEU A 231 11.44 2.94 11.81
C LEU A 231 12.80 2.89 12.51
N GLY A 232 13.18 1.72 13.00
CA GLY A 232 14.39 1.58 13.83
C GLY A 232 14.30 2.41 15.11
N LEU A 233 15.21 3.38 15.30
CA LEU A 233 15.24 4.26 16.47
C LEU A 233 14.41 5.54 16.33
N VAL A 234 13.88 5.80 15.15
CA VAL A 234 13.08 6.99 14.84
C VAL A 234 11.68 6.61 14.41
N ALA A 235 10.74 7.56 14.44
CA ALA A 235 9.36 7.31 14.07
C ALA A 235 8.81 8.41 13.16
N LEU A 236 8.08 8.01 12.13
CA LEU A 236 7.16 8.90 11.45
C LEU A 236 6.00 9.19 12.42
N ARG A 237 5.97 10.41 12.94
CA ARG A 237 5.00 10.81 13.96
C ARG A 237 3.58 10.91 13.36
N PRO A 238 2.52 10.74 14.19
CA PRO A 238 1.15 10.86 13.71
C PRO A 238 0.84 12.17 12.97
N GLU A 239 1.38 13.30 13.46
CA GLU A 239 1.21 14.62 12.85
C GLU A 239 1.87 14.75 11.47
N LEU A 240 2.94 13.98 11.20
CA LEU A 240 3.55 13.90 9.87
C LEU A 240 2.71 13.05 8.91
N LEU A 241 2.24 11.90 9.37
CA LEU A 241 1.37 11.05 8.55
C LEU A 241 0.03 11.73 8.26
N ALA A 242 -0.46 12.54 9.20
CA ALA A 242 -1.71 13.29 9.05
C ALA A 242 -1.69 14.31 7.90
N VAL A 243 -0.52 14.77 7.44
CA VAL A 243 -0.41 15.69 6.30
C VAL A 243 -0.15 14.99 4.96
N MET A 244 -0.21 13.64 4.92
CA MET A 244 0.04 12.81 3.75
C MET A 244 -1.27 12.24 3.20
N PRO A 245 -1.83 12.74 2.09
CA PRO A 245 -3.10 12.24 1.53
C PRO A 245 -3.11 10.73 1.25
N ALA A 246 -1.99 10.16 0.80
CA ALA A 246 -1.88 8.72 0.50
C ALA A 246 -2.20 7.84 1.72
N ALA A 247 -1.87 8.29 2.95
CA ALA A 247 -2.14 7.54 4.17
C ALA A 247 -3.66 7.34 4.39
N TYR A 248 -4.46 8.37 4.10
CA TYR A 248 -5.93 8.29 4.21
C TYR A 248 -6.56 7.38 3.14
N GLN A 249 -5.90 7.25 1.99
CA GLN A 249 -6.38 6.45 0.87
C GLN A 249 -6.10 4.95 1.04
N ALA A 250 -5.26 4.58 2.00
CA ALA A 250 -5.02 3.20 2.41
C ALA A 250 -5.86 2.76 3.63
N LEU A 251 -6.69 3.64 4.22
CA LEU A 251 -7.55 3.33 5.35
C LEU A 251 -8.64 2.32 4.98
N PRO A 252 -9.18 1.57 5.97
CA PRO A 252 -10.32 0.67 5.76
C PRO A 252 -11.49 1.35 5.05
N ARG A 253 -12.18 0.62 4.20
CA ARG A 253 -13.37 1.12 3.50
C ARG A 253 -14.44 1.61 4.49
N PRO A 254 -15.25 2.63 4.10
CA PRO A 254 -16.26 3.20 4.99
C PRO A 254 -17.32 2.21 5.48
N ASP A 255 -17.58 1.15 4.71
CA ASP A 255 -18.57 0.11 5.01
C ASP A 255 -17.97 -1.08 5.81
N ARG A 256 -16.75 -0.97 6.30
CA ARG A 256 -16.07 -2.01 7.06
C ARG A 256 -16.00 -1.64 8.53
N PRO A 257 -16.40 -2.54 9.43
CA PRO A 257 -16.09 -2.36 10.83
C PRO A 257 -14.56 -2.44 11.00
N TRP A 258 -14.01 -1.52 11.76
CA TRP A 258 -12.59 -1.46 12.10
C TRP A 258 -12.36 -1.48 13.61
N VAL A 259 -13.45 -1.33 14.36
CA VAL A 259 -13.45 -1.33 15.84
C VAL A 259 -14.67 -2.09 16.33
N VAL A 260 -14.46 -2.86 17.38
CA VAL A 260 -15.45 -3.67 18.06
C VAL A 260 -15.47 -3.36 19.55
N ASP A 261 -16.53 -3.72 20.23
CA ASP A 261 -16.59 -3.69 21.70
C ASP A 261 -15.84 -4.87 22.33
N MET A 262 -15.89 -4.96 23.66
CA MET A 262 -15.22 -6.01 24.43
C MET A 262 -15.78 -7.42 24.21
N ASP A 263 -16.94 -7.56 23.57
CA ASP A 263 -17.58 -8.84 23.25
C ASP A 263 -17.47 -9.18 21.75
N GLY A 264 -16.84 -8.31 20.96
CA GLY A 264 -16.68 -8.46 19.52
C GLY A 264 -17.83 -7.89 18.68
N GLY A 265 -18.78 -7.19 19.29
CA GLY A 265 -19.83 -6.47 18.57
C GLY A 265 -19.26 -5.26 17.80
N PRO A 266 -19.60 -5.07 16.51
CA PRO A 266 -19.13 -3.92 15.75
C PRO A 266 -19.69 -2.61 16.33
N LEU A 267 -18.81 -1.63 16.54
CA LEU A 267 -19.21 -0.31 17.03
C LEU A 267 -19.47 0.64 15.85
N PRO A 268 -20.50 1.51 15.93
CA PRO A 268 -20.85 2.47 14.88
C PRO A 268 -19.90 3.68 14.94
N ARG A 269 -18.63 3.46 14.62
CA ARG A 269 -17.59 4.50 14.57
C ARG A 269 -17.27 4.80 13.10
N ASP A 270 -17.77 5.92 12.59
CA ASP A 270 -17.38 6.37 11.25
C ASP A 270 -15.91 6.82 11.28
N LEU A 271 -15.05 6.03 10.61
CA LEU A 271 -13.63 6.30 10.51
C LEU A 271 -13.33 7.64 9.80
N TYR A 272 -14.21 8.06 8.92
CA TYR A 272 -14.06 9.25 8.10
C TYR A 272 -14.73 10.51 8.69
N ASP A 273 -15.26 10.39 9.93
CA ASP A 273 -15.73 11.52 10.72
C ASP A 273 -14.62 11.95 11.70
N PRO A 274 -14.11 13.21 11.61
CA PRO A 274 -13.12 13.73 12.56
C PRO A 274 -13.54 13.63 14.03
N SER A 275 -14.85 13.63 14.31
CA SER A 275 -15.37 13.49 15.67
C SER A 275 -15.00 12.14 16.31
N THR A 276 -14.95 11.06 15.51
CA THR A 276 -14.48 9.74 15.96
C THR A 276 -13.06 9.80 16.50
N TRP A 277 -12.15 10.45 15.74
CA TRP A 277 -10.75 10.60 16.14
C TRP A 277 -10.59 11.47 17.39
N ARG A 278 -11.41 12.52 17.49
CA ARG A 278 -11.42 13.43 18.65
C ARG A 278 -11.89 12.72 19.91
N VAL A 279 -12.99 11.96 19.84
CA VAL A 279 -13.53 11.19 20.97
C VAL A 279 -12.54 10.13 21.43
N LEU A 280 -11.89 9.43 20.50
CA LEU A 280 -10.91 8.39 20.77
C LEU A 280 -9.52 8.96 21.09
N ARG A 281 -9.31 10.28 20.97
CA ARG A 281 -8.04 10.99 21.21
C ARG A 281 -6.88 10.38 20.41
N GLN A 282 -7.07 10.18 19.10
CA GLN A 282 -6.07 9.56 18.24
C GLN A 282 -5.48 10.56 17.26
N SER A 283 -4.28 10.25 16.71
CA SER A 283 -3.58 11.07 15.72
C SER A 283 -3.39 12.52 16.20
N ILE A 284 -3.77 13.52 15.41
CA ILE A 284 -3.68 14.95 15.76
C ILE A 284 -4.54 15.37 16.96
N PHE A 285 -5.46 14.51 17.42
CA PHE A 285 -6.27 14.73 18.62
C PHE A 285 -5.69 14.08 19.87
N ASP A 286 -4.57 13.35 19.76
CA ASP A 286 -3.84 12.84 20.91
C ASP A 286 -3.29 14.00 21.75
N PRO A 287 -3.48 14.01 23.08
CA PRO A 287 -3.02 15.10 23.94
C PRO A 287 -1.52 15.38 23.88
N GLN A 288 -0.69 14.35 23.64
CA GLN A 288 0.77 14.51 23.52
C GLN A 288 1.14 15.14 22.18
N VAL A 289 0.50 14.70 21.08
CA VAL A 289 0.65 15.32 19.76
C VAL A 289 0.25 16.79 19.82
N ARG A 290 -0.93 17.10 20.38
CA ARG A 290 -1.41 18.47 20.51
C ARG A 290 -0.49 19.36 21.35
N ARG A 291 0.15 18.79 22.36
CA ARG A 291 1.14 19.52 23.19
C ARG A 291 2.37 19.86 22.34
N ARG A 292 2.97 18.88 21.67
CA ARG A 292 4.14 19.10 20.79
C ARG A 292 3.88 20.17 19.73
N VAL A 293 2.80 20.04 18.98
CA VAL A 293 2.46 21.00 17.93
C VAL A 293 2.20 22.40 18.52
N ARG A 294 1.61 22.50 19.72
CA ARG A 294 1.36 23.80 20.37
C ARG A 294 2.63 24.51 20.80
N GLU A 295 3.70 23.78 21.09
CA GLU A 295 5.01 24.29 21.48
C GLU A 295 5.84 24.78 20.28
N GLU A 296 5.44 24.44 19.03
CA GLU A 296 6.06 24.95 17.83
C GLU A 296 5.72 26.45 17.59
N PRO A 297 6.53 27.18 16.80
CA PRO A 297 6.16 28.52 16.35
C PRO A 297 4.77 28.49 15.68
N ASP A 298 3.92 29.46 16.03
CA ASP A 298 2.53 29.54 15.55
C ASP A 298 1.66 28.29 15.82
N GLY A 299 2.04 27.50 16.83
CA GLY A 299 1.46 26.17 17.10
C GLY A 299 -0.06 26.15 17.32
N LYS A 300 -0.66 27.27 17.77
CA LYS A 300 -2.14 27.37 17.87
C LYS A 300 -2.78 27.41 16.49
N GLN A 301 -2.25 28.26 15.59
CA GLN A 301 -2.74 28.34 14.22
C GLN A 301 -2.52 27.01 13.49
N ARG A 302 -1.32 26.45 13.65
CA ARG A 302 -0.98 25.14 13.06
C ARG A 302 -1.93 24.01 13.49
N LEU A 303 -2.39 23.98 14.74
CA LEU A 303 -3.41 23.01 15.19
C LEU A 303 -4.75 23.21 14.46
N THR A 304 -5.17 24.45 14.23
CA THR A 304 -6.39 24.75 13.48
C THR A 304 -6.24 24.28 12.03
N ASP A 305 -5.14 24.65 11.39
CA ASP A 305 -4.85 24.26 10.01
C ASP A 305 -4.75 22.74 9.85
N LEU A 306 -4.17 22.04 10.85
CA LEU A 306 -4.12 20.57 10.88
C LEU A 306 -5.51 19.95 11.00
N GLU A 307 -6.41 20.50 11.82
CA GLU A 307 -7.77 19.99 11.96
C GLU A 307 -8.57 20.16 10.66
N ASP A 308 -8.47 21.33 10.02
CA ASP A 308 -9.11 21.60 8.73
C ASP A 308 -8.56 20.68 7.63
N TRP A 309 -7.23 20.54 7.55
CA TRP A 309 -6.58 19.62 6.64
C TRP A 309 -7.03 18.16 6.86
N PHE A 310 -7.06 17.73 8.12
CA PHE A 310 -7.43 16.36 8.50
C PHE A 310 -8.84 16.02 8.03
N GLN A 311 -9.77 16.94 8.18
CA GLN A 311 -11.14 16.79 7.71
C GLN A 311 -11.20 16.64 6.18
N LEU A 312 -10.49 17.50 5.44
CA LEU A 312 -10.43 17.43 3.98
C LEU A 312 -9.80 16.12 3.50
N ALA A 313 -8.72 15.69 4.16
CA ALA A 313 -8.00 14.48 3.80
C ALA A 313 -8.80 13.21 4.12
N LEU A 314 -9.54 13.16 5.24
CA LEU A 314 -10.48 12.08 5.55
C LEU A 314 -11.56 11.96 4.47
N GLU A 315 -12.20 13.06 4.10
CA GLU A 315 -13.23 13.03 3.05
C GLU A 315 -12.65 12.59 1.70
N ARG A 316 -11.43 13.02 1.37
CA ARG A 316 -10.76 12.58 0.15
C ARG A 316 -10.41 11.09 0.17
N GLY A 317 -9.93 10.59 1.31
CA GLY A 317 -9.71 9.15 1.53
C GLY A 317 -10.99 8.33 1.40
N ARG A 318 -12.09 8.81 1.99
CA ARG A 318 -13.43 8.22 1.85
C ARG A 318 -13.86 8.11 0.39
N ARG A 319 -13.76 9.21 -0.36
CA ARG A 319 -14.09 9.24 -1.79
C ARG A 319 -13.23 8.28 -2.60
N PHE A 320 -11.94 8.19 -2.29
CA PHE A 320 -11.04 7.25 -2.94
C PHE A 320 -11.48 5.81 -2.74
N GLN A 321 -11.75 5.41 -1.50
CA GLN A 321 -12.21 4.07 -1.18
C GLN A 321 -13.55 3.74 -1.84
N LEU A 322 -14.51 4.67 -1.82
CA LEU A 322 -15.80 4.50 -2.49
C LEU A 322 -15.66 4.39 -4.01
N ALA A 323 -14.77 5.17 -4.63
CA ALA A 323 -14.50 5.09 -6.07
C ALA A 323 -13.90 3.75 -6.46
N LEU A 324 -12.96 3.21 -5.67
CA LEU A 324 -12.37 1.88 -5.91
C LEU A 324 -13.33 0.73 -5.59
N ALA A 325 -14.22 0.91 -4.63
CA ALA A 325 -15.21 -0.10 -4.22
C ALA A 325 -16.43 -0.18 -5.15
N ARG A 326 -16.60 0.79 -6.06
CA ARG A 326 -17.78 0.82 -6.93
C ARG A 326 -17.86 -0.45 -7.78
N PRO A 327 -18.94 -1.26 -7.62
CA PRO A 327 -19.07 -2.49 -8.36
C PRO A 327 -19.31 -2.18 -9.84
N VAL A 328 -18.49 -2.76 -10.71
CA VAL A 328 -18.64 -2.68 -12.16
C VAL A 328 -18.00 -3.92 -12.79
N ARG A 329 -18.55 -4.38 -13.90
CA ARG A 329 -17.93 -5.45 -14.66
C ARG A 329 -16.59 -4.97 -15.23
N MET A 330 -15.53 -5.67 -14.88
CA MET A 330 -14.18 -5.34 -15.31
C MET A 330 -13.91 -5.83 -16.74
N PRO A 331 -13.15 -5.06 -17.55
CA PRO A 331 -12.71 -5.51 -18.88
C PRO A 331 -11.61 -6.57 -18.81
N PHE A 332 -10.92 -6.71 -17.68
CA PHE A 332 -9.96 -7.76 -17.39
C PHE A 332 -9.88 -8.01 -15.87
N ALA A 333 -9.27 -9.12 -15.48
CA ALA A 333 -9.04 -9.48 -14.09
C ALA A 333 -7.59 -9.21 -13.66
N TYR A 334 -7.38 -9.06 -12.35
CA TYR A 334 -6.06 -8.84 -11.77
C TYR A 334 -5.42 -10.15 -11.34
N ASP A 335 -4.08 -10.18 -11.42
CA ASP A 335 -3.27 -11.21 -10.76
C ASP A 335 -2.90 -10.72 -9.36
N ILE A 336 -3.32 -11.44 -8.32
CA ILE A 336 -3.13 -11.03 -6.92
C ILE A 336 -2.10 -11.93 -6.25
N PHE A 337 -1.14 -11.31 -5.58
CA PHE A 337 -0.17 -11.97 -4.72
C PHE A 337 -0.38 -11.50 -3.28
N ALA A 338 -0.63 -12.42 -2.36
CA ALA A 338 -0.93 -12.12 -0.98
C ALA A 338 -0.32 -13.15 -0.03
N ALA A 339 -0.30 -12.85 1.26
CA ALA A 339 0.04 -13.82 2.29
C ALA A 339 -1.16 -14.09 3.20
N ASP A 340 -1.12 -15.22 3.91
CA ASP A 340 -2.19 -15.66 4.80
C ASP A 340 -1.72 -16.30 6.11
N CYS A 341 -0.43 -16.21 6.43
CA CYS A 341 0.14 -16.88 7.60
C CYS A 341 0.50 -15.95 8.77
N ALA A 342 0.62 -14.65 8.54
CA ALA A 342 0.94 -13.73 9.63
C ALA A 342 -0.34 -13.18 10.29
N PRO A 343 -0.40 -13.13 11.63
CA PRO A 343 -1.46 -12.42 12.34
C PRO A 343 -1.51 -10.96 11.90
N THR A 344 -2.63 -10.54 11.33
CA THR A 344 -2.78 -9.21 10.73
C THR A 344 -3.99 -8.52 11.35
N PRO A 345 -3.87 -7.26 11.81
CA PRO A 345 -4.99 -6.55 12.42
C PRO A 345 -6.21 -6.47 11.52
N THR A 346 -7.36 -6.90 12.04
CA THR A 346 -8.69 -6.81 11.42
C THR A 346 -9.57 -5.81 12.12
N HIS A 347 -9.47 -5.73 13.45
CA HIS A 347 -10.24 -4.84 14.29
C HIS A 347 -9.39 -4.36 15.47
N PHE A 348 -9.69 -3.17 15.96
CA PHE A 348 -9.29 -2.73 17.29
C PHE A 348 -10.44 -2.93 18.26
N VAL A 349 -10.15 -3.00 19.55
CA VAL A 349 -11.16 -3.11 20.61
C VAL A 349 -11.33 -1.77 21.31
N GLU A 350 -12.56 -1.29 21.46
CA GLU A 350 -12.86 -0.15 22.33
C GLU A 350 -13.19 -0.67 23.72
N GLU A 351 -12.29 -0.43 24.67
CA GLU A 351 -12.49 -0.66 26.09
C GLU A 351 -12.92 0.63 26.78
N ARG A 352 -13.86 0.57 27.71
CA ARG A 352 -14.27 1.74 28.51
C ARG A 352 -13.66 1.68 29.89
N ILE A 353 -12.82 2.65 30.20
CA ILE A 353 -12.23 2.83 31.54
C ILE A 353 -12.85 4.08 32.15
N ASP A 354 -13.53 3.93 33.27
CA ASP A 354 -14.27 5.02 33.95
C ASP A 354 -15.23 5.77 33.00
N GLY A 355 -15.88 5.02 32.09
CA GLY A 355 -16.79 5.57 31.11
C GLY A 355 -16.11 6.23 29.87
N VAL A 356 -14.78 6.36 29.87
CA VAL A 356 -14.02 6.96 28.77
C VAL A 356 -13.59 5.87 27.78
N PRO A 357 -13.88 6.02 26.47
CA PRO A 357 -13.45 5.05 25.48
C PRO A 357 -11.92 5.07 25.31
N ARG A 358 -11.34 3.88 25.32
CA ARG A 358 -9.91 3.62 25.09
C ARG A 358 -9.78 2.63 23.94
N LEU A 359 -9.01 2.98 22.93
CA LEU A 359 -8.76 2.09 21.81
C LEU A 359 -7.58 1.19 22.14
N ARG A 360 -7.76 -0.13 21.96
CA ARG A 360 -6.74 -1.17 22.16
C ARG A 360 -6.32 -1.72 20.81
N PHE A 361 -5.02 -1.69 20.55
CA PHE A 361 -4.43 -2.05 19.26
C PHE A 361 -3.88 -3.47 19.22
N SER A 362 -3.81 -4.11 20.38
CA SER A 362 -3.37 -5.49 20.55
C SER A 362 -4.02 -6.11 21.80
N PRO A 363 -4.09 -7.44 21.91
CA PRO A 363 -4.70 -8.11 23.07
C PRO A 363 -4.05 -7.78 24.40
N ASP A 364 -2.74 -7.57 24.42
CA ASP A 364 -1.94 -7.24 25.61
C ASP A 364 -2.18 -5.80 26.13
N GLU A 365 -2.78 -4.93 25.31
CA GLU A 365 -3.20 -3.59 25.73
C GLU A 365 -4.53 -3.59 26.52
N ILE A 366 -5.29 -4.70 26.55
CA ILE A 366 -6.59 -4.77 27.21
C ILE A 366 -6.40 -4.90 28.74
N GLU A 367 -6.93 -3.92 29.48
CA GLU A 367 -6.73 -3.84 30.92
C GLU A 367 -7.68 -4.78 31.70
N HIS A 368 -8.92 -4.94 31.23
CA HIS A 368 -9.95 -5.72 31.90
C HIS A 368 -10.53 -6.79 30.94
N PRO A 369 -9.76 -7.83 30.63
CA PRO A 369 -10.21 -8.85 29.68
C PRO A 369 -11.43 -9.60 30.19
N ARG A 370 -12.43 -9.83 29.34
CA ARG A 370 -13.62 -10.59 29.68
C ARG A 370 -13.37 -12.09 29.64
N PRO A 371 -13.86 -12.85 30.65
CA PRO A 371 -13.73 -14.29 30.64
C PRO A 371 -14.34 -14.92 29.37
N GLY A 372 -13.60 -15.83 28.75
CA GLY A 372 -14.07 -16.58 27.57
C GLY A 372 -13.96 -15.84 26.22
N VAL A 373 -13.47 -14.62 26.18
CA VAL A 373 -13.22 -13.90 24.94
C VAL A 373 -11.78 -14.12 24.49
N ASP A 374 -11.60 -14.65 23.29
CA ASP A 374 -10.29 -14.75 22.62
C ASP A 374 -10.03 -13.46 21.83
N TYR A 375 -9.35 -12.51 22.46
CA TYR A 375 -9.01 -11.22 21.85
C TYR A 375 -8.02 -11.35 20.69
N ALA A 376 -7.17 -12.38 20.67
CA ALA A 376 -6.29 -12.59 19.51
C ALA A 376 -7.09 -12.98 18.27
N ALA A 377 -8.02 -13.91 18.41
CA ALA A 377 -8.92 -14.28 17.32
C ALA A 377 -9.86 -13.14 16.90
N LEU A 378 -10.24 -12.25 17.84
CA LEU A 378 -11.10 -11.10 17.59
C LEU A 378 -10.37 -10.00 16.82
N MET A 379 -9.12 -9.73 17.17
CA MET A 379 -8.35 -8.58 16.67
C MET A 379 -7.51 -8.90 15.44
N TYR A 380 -7.17 -10.18 15.19
CA TYR A 380 -6.30 -10.57 14.10
C TYR A 380 -6.97 -11.59 13.17
N GLY A 381 -6.58 -11.50 11.90
CA GLY A 381 -6.91 -12.47 10.86
C GLY A 381 -5.68 -12.85 10.05
N PRO A 382 -5.82 -13.78 9.10
CA PRO A 382 -4.72 -14.17 8.24
C PRO A 382 -4.35 -13.04 7.27
N GLY A 383 -3.03 -12.84 7.08
CA GLY A 383 -2.49 -11.84 6.16
C GLY A 383 -0.97 -11.85 6.14
N ASP A 384 -0.37 -10.70 5.89
CA ASP A 384 1.06 -10.45 5.82
C ASP A 384 1.61 -9.59 6.97
N GLY A 385 0.80 -9.36 8.02
CA GLY A 385 1.08 -8.47 9.15
C GLY A 385 0.56 -7.03 8.94
N TRP A 386 0.39 -6.58 7.71
CA TRP A 386 -0.09 -5.23 7.37
C TRP A 386 -1.44 -5.25 6.64
N VAL A 387 -1.59 -6.17 5.71
CA VAL A 387 -2.77 -6.31 4.86
C VAL A 387 -3.35 -7.71 5.05
N THR A 388 -4.62 -7.78 5.43
CA THR A 388 -5.31 -9.06 5.57
C THR A 388 -5.47 -9.73 4.21
N ARG A 389 -5.48 -11.07 4.18
CA ARG A 389 -5.77 -11.84 2.98
C ARG A 389 -7.07 -11.38 2.30
N SER A 390 -8.11 -11.13 3.09
CA SER A 390 -9.40 -10.66 2.57
C SER A 390 -9.29 -9.31 1.88
N SER A 391 -8.55 -8.35 2.48
CA SER A 391 -8.30 -7.05 1.86
C SER A 391 -7.48 -7.19 0.58
N ALA A 392 -6.39 -7.97 0.60
CA ALA A 392 -5.56 -8.17 -0.59
C ALA A 392 -6.34 -8.79 -1.75
N LEU A 393 -7.24 -9.75 -1.47
CA LEU A 393 -8.09 -10.38 -2.47
C LEU A 393 -9.29 -9.51 -2.89
N GLY A 394 -9.57 -8.40 -2.18
CA GLY A 394 -10.76 -7.59 -2.39
C GLY A 394 -12.06 -8.37 -2.20
N ARG A 395 -11.99 -9.48 -1.50
CA ARG A 395 -13.12 -10.36 -1.20
C ARG A 395 -13.60 -10.11 0.21
N SER A 396 -14.50 -9.20 0.32
CA SER A 396 -15.31 -9.13 1.51
C SER A 396 -16.45 -10.15 1.43
N ALA A 397 -16.72 -10.82 2.55
CA ALA A 397 -17.79 -11.81 2.66
C ALA A 397 -19.19 -11.29 2.35
N HIS A 398 -19.35 -9.97 2.17
CA HIS A 398 -20.64 -9.29 2.05
C HIS A 398 -20.81 -8.43 0.80
N GLN A 399 -19.87 -8.52 -0.19
CA GLN A 399 -19.99 -7.75 -1.42
C GLN A 399 -20.16 -8.67 -2.64
N ASP A 400 -21.37 -8.64 -3.22
CA ASP A 400 -21.68 -9.27 -4.50
C ASP A 400 -22.33 -8.21 -5.42
N PRO A 401 -21.77 -7.92 -6.60
CA PRO A 401 -20.50 -8.43 -7.14
C PRO A 401 -19.25 -7.86 -6.41
N PRO A 402 -18.10 -8.53 -6.49
CA PRO A 402 -16.86 -8.03 -5.92
C PRO A 402 -16.44 -6.71 -6.57
N ALA A 403 -15.60 -5.91 -5.87
CA ALA A 403 -15.13 -4.62 -6.38
C ALA A 403 -14.27 -4.77 -7.65
N PHE A 404 -13.68 -5.94 -7.89
CA PHE A 404 -12.88 -6.26 -9.08
C PHE A 404 -12.76 -7.78 -9.26
N ASP A 405 -12.45 -8.21 -10.49
CA ASP A 405 -12.25 -9.60 -10.83
C ASP A 405 -10.79 -10.02 -10.59
N VAL A 406 -10.60 -11.21 -10.04
CA VAL A 406 -9.30 -11.83 -9.79
C VAL A 406 -9.10 -12.95 -10.80
N GLN A 407 -8.04 -12.85 -11.62
CA GLN A 407 -7.63 -13.86 -12.56
C GLN A 407 -6.92 -15.01 -11.86
N ASN A 408 -5.86 -14.67 -11.14
CA ASN A 408 -5.07 -15.57 -10.35
C ASN A 408 -4.89 -15.02 -8.95
N ALA A 409 -4.99 -15.89 -7.94
CA ALA A 409 -4.64 -15.58 -6.56
C ALA A 409 -3.50 -16.49 -6.13
N VAL A 410 -2.35 -15.90 -5.88
CA VAL A 410 -1.15 -16.60 -5.39
C VAL A 410 -1.00 -16.26 -3.91
N LEU A 411 -1.08 -17.28 -3.07
CA LEU A 411 -0.95 -17.14 -1.62
C LEU A 411 0.40 -17.70 -1.18
N GLY A 412 1.11 -16.95 -0.36
CA GLY A 412 2.38 -17.34 0.22
C GLY A 412 2.42 -17.08 1.72
N CYS A 413 3.49 -17.53 2.36
CA CYS A 413 3.77 -17.23 3.76
C CYS A 413 4.96 -16.27 3.84
N ALA A 414 4.67 -14.96 3.95
CA ALA A 414 5.68 -13.93 4.03
C ALA A 414 5.13 -12.68 4.72
N GLY A 415 6.01 -11.88 5.31
CA GLY A 415 5.67 -10.53 5.77
C GLY A 415 5.45 -9.56 4.62
N HIS A 416 4.78 -8.44 4.90
CA HIS A 416 4.37 -7.45 3.90
C HIS A 416 5.51 -6.97 3.00
N ALA A 417 6.62 -6.52 3.58
CA ALA A 417 7.79 -6.06 2.85
C ALA A 417 8.59 -7.21 2.21
N GLU A 418 8.34 -8.44 2.61
CA GLU A 418 9.05 -9.62 2.15
C GLU A 418 8.47 -10.23 0.89
N LEU A 419 7.16 -10.11 0.67
CA LEU A 419 6.47 -10.70 -0.47
C LEU A 419 7.16 -10.45 -1.83
N PRO A 420 7.64 -9.24 -2.15
CA PRO A 420 8.33 -8.99 -3.42
C PRO A 420 9.67 -9.74 -3.58
N ARG A 421 10.29 -10.16 -2.47
CA ARG A 421 11.61 -10.85 -2.50
C ARG A 421 11.51 -12.38 -2.56
N PHE A 422 10.33 -12.96 -2.31
CA PHE A 422 10.14 -14.41 -2.34
C PHE A 422 10.27 -14.96 -3.76
N ASP A 423 11.09 -16.01 -3.91
CA ASP A 423 11.35 -16.63 -5.21
C ASP A 423 10.08 -17.19 -5.85
N SER A 424 9.21 -17.82 -5.07
CA SER A 424 7.93 -18.34 -5.55
C SER A 424 7.03 -17.22 -6.10
N VAL A 425 6.99 -16.07 -5.45
CA VAL A 425 6.24 -14.89 -5.92
C VAL A 425 6.86 -14.35 -7.21
N ARG A 426 8.18 -14.16 -7.24
CA ARG A 426 8.90 -13.64 -8.41
C ARG A 426 8.77 -14.55 -9.61
N ASN A 427 9.00 -15.86 -9.42
CA ASN A 427 8.95 -16.86 -10.49
C ASN A 427 7.54 -16.99 -11.06
N THR A 428 6.52 -17.03 -10.19
CA THR A 428 5.12 -17.07 -10.64
C THR A 428 4.73 -15.79 -11.38
N LEU A 429 5.14 -14.61 -10.87
CA LEU A 429 4.89 -13.33 -11.54
C LEU A 429 5.53 -13.30 -12.92
N VAL A 430 6.82 -13.66 -13.05
CA VAL A 430 7.51 -13.72 -14.34
C VAL A 430 6.82 -14.68 -15.28
N GLY A 431 6.40 -15.85 -14.79
CA GLY A 431 5.63 -16.84 -15.56
C GLY A 431 4.34 -16.24 -16.12
N ILE A 432 3.52 -15.62 -15.26
CA ILE A 432 2.27 -14.95 -15.65
C ILE A 432 2.52 -13.85 -16.70
N LEU A 433 3.49 -13.00 -16.48
CA LEU A 433 3.82 -11.89 -17.38
C LEU A 433 4.39 -12.37 -18.72
N THR A 434 4.95 -13.57 -18.78
CA THR A 434 5.52 -14.17 -20.00
C THR A 434 4.46 -14.84 -20.87
N LEU A 435 3.33 -15.25 -20.28
CA LEU A 435 2.25 -15.88 -21.04
C LEU A 435 1.76 -14.92 -22.14
N ALA A 436 1.70 -15.42 -23.37
CA ALA A 436 1.09 -14.68 -24.49
C ALA A 436 -0.41 -14.49 -24.25
N ASP A 437 -0.99 -13.45 -24.84
CA ASP A 437 -2.44 -13.34 -24.95
C ASP A 437 -2.90 -14.41 -25.94
N VAL A 438 -3.39 -15.53 -25.44
CA VAL A 438 -4.05 -16.52 -26.25
C VAL A 438 -5.51 -16.09 -26.35
N ASP A 439 -5.89 -15.41 -27.41
CA ASP A 439 -7.28 -15.11 -27.85
C ASP A 439 -8.31 -14.90 -26.74
N GLY A 440 -8.03 -14.03 -25.75
CA GLY A 440 -8.96 -13.68 -24.67
C GLY A 440 -9.40 -14.82 -23.75
N ARG A 441 -8.82 -16.01 -23.87
CA ARG A 441 -9.06 -17.15 -22.99
C ARG A 441 -7.78 -17.52 -22.26
N TRP A 442 -7.72 -17.21 -20.99
CA TRP A 442 -6.65 -17.57 -20.08
C TRP A 442 -6.71 -19.08 -19.77
N ALA A 443 -5.61 -19.79 -19.95
CA ALA A 443 -5.42 -21.08 -19.31
C ALA A 443 -5.26 -20.81 -17.81
N ALA A 444 -6.29 -21.06 -17.04
CA ALA A 444 -6.23 -21.00 -15.59
C ALA A 444 -5.19 -22.01 -15.09
N VAL A 445 -4.05 -21.53 -14.63
CA VAL A 445 -3.18 -22.32 -13.77
C VAL A 445 -3.90 -22.42 -12.43
N ARG A 446 -4.73 -23.45 -12.26
CA ARG A 446 -5.35 -23.76 -10.99
C ARG A 446 -4.24 -24.29 -10.08
N PHE A 447 -3.76 -23.48 -9.19
CA PHE A 447 -3.09 -24.01 -8.01
C PHE A 447 -4.17 -24.65 -7.13
N ASN A 448 -4.13 -25.97 -7.01
CA ASN A 448 -5.02 -26.70 -6.12
C ASN A 448 -4.82 -26.15 -4.71
N GLU A 449 -5.91 -25.64 -4.13
CA GLU A 449 -6.02 -25.53 -2.68
C GLU A 449 -5.73 -26.92 -2.10
N ARG A 450 -4.57 -27.09 -1.48
CA ARG A 450 -4.42 -28.22 -0.56
C ARG A 450 -5.41 -27.98 0.56
N ARG A 451 -6.53 -28.67 0.51
CA ARG A 451 -7.42 -28.80 1.65
C ARG A 451 -6.54 -29.22 2.82
N ALA A 452 -6.39 -28.34 3.82
CA ALA A 452 -5.95 -28.77 5.14
C ALA A 452 -6.96 -29.84 5.57
N GLY A 453 -6.53 -31.08 5.50
CA GLY A 453 -7.28 -32.20 6.02
C GLY A 453 -7.27 -32.09 7.54
N ARG A 454 -8.46 -32.05 8.09
CA ARG A 454 -8.97 -32.39 9.44
C ARG A 454 -8.01 -32.31 10.62
#